data_e3a1851a9de1124f984bf91ffe708cb7
#
_entry.id   e3a1851a9de1124f984bf91ffe708cb7
#
_cell.length_a   1.000
_cell.length_b   1.000
_cell.length_c   1.000
_cell.angle_alpha   90.00
_cell.angle_beta   90.00
_cell.angle_gamma   90.00
#
_symmetry.space_group_name_H-M   'P 1'
#
loop_
_entity.id
_entity.type
_entity.pdbx_description
1 polymer ?
#
loop_
_entity_poly.entity_id
_entity_poly.type
_entity_poly.pdbx_seq_one_letter_code
_entity_poly.pdbx_strand_id
1 'polypeptide(L)'
;MGGLEPNDEDLWASLRLNIGSFMTTLFRQGAFQGSTPSQAFFVKVDHETTTQADINNGIVNVLVGFAPLKPAEFVVVKISQAAGQSV
;
A
#
# COMPACT_ATOMS: atom_id res chain seq x y z
N MET A 1 16.41 12.10 17.91
CA MET A 1 16.24 12.59 16.61
C MET A 1 15.27 11.73 15.83
N GLY A 2 14.38 12.35 15.23
CA GLY A 2 13.48 11.61 14.41
C GLY A 2 14.24 11.04 13.22
N GLY A 3 14.93 9.97 13.44
CA GLY A 3 15.65 9.36 12.37
C GLY A 3 14.77 9.06 11.17
N LEU A 4 15.36 9.08 10.04
CA LEU A 4 14.72 8.60 8.85
C LEU A 4 14.61 7.08 8.95
N GLU A 5 13.47 6.54 8.66
CA GLU A 5 13.34 5.10 8.58
C GLU A 5 14.06 4.60 7.32
N PRO A 6 14.79 3.49 7.40
CA PRO A 6 15.38 2.91 6.20
C PRO A 6 14.30 2.53 5.20
N ASN A 7 14.61 2.69 3.92
CA ASN A 7 13.71 2.25 2.85
C ASN A 7 14.01 0.78 2.55
N ASP A 8 13.47 -0.09 3.38
CA ASP A 8 13.73 -1.52 3.31
C ASP A 8 12.50 -2.32 3.73
N GLU A 9 12.66 -3.62 3.93
CA GLU A 9 11.55 -4.52 4.24
C GLU A 9 10.83 -4.13 5.54
N ASP A 10 11.51 -3.58 6.52
CA ASP A 10 10.84 -3.19 7.77
C ASP A 10 9.83 -2.07 7.51
N LEU A 11 10.22 -1.06 6.74
CA LEU A 11 9.30 0.00 6.34
C LEU A 11 8.16 -0.56 5.48
N TRP A 12 8.51 -1.40 4.51
CA TRP A 12 7.52 -1.97 3.59
C TRP A 12 6.49 -2.83 4.33
N ALA A 13 6.94 -3.63 5.30
CA ALA A 13 6.02 -4.43 6.12
C ALA A 13 5.08 -3.55 6.93
N SER A 14 5.60 -2.46 7.50
CA SER A 14 4.78 -1.49 8.23
C SER A 14 3.71 -0.88 7.32
N LEU A 15 4.09 -0.49 6.12
CA LEU A 15 3.15 0.10 5.17
C LEU A 15 2.08 -0.91 4.76
N ARG A 16 2.48 -2.15 4.47
CA ARG A 16 1.52 -3.21 4.13
C ARG A 16 0.53 -3.41 5.28
N LEU A 17 1.02 -3.44 6.50
CA LEU A 17 0.16 -3.65 7.66
C LEU A 17 -0.81 -2.49 7.86
N ASN A 18 -0.31 -1.27 7.82
CA ASN A 18 -1.13 -0.09 8.08
C ASN A 18 -2.19 0.13 6.99
N ILE A 19 -1.78 0.04 5.74
CA ILE A 19 -2.70 0.22 4.62
C ILE A 19 -3.66 -0.95 4.54
N GLY A 20 -3.16 -2.16 4.76
CA GLY A 20 -4.00 -3.36 4.77
C GLY A 20 -5.07 -3.30 5.84
N SER A 21 -4.73 -2.80 7.02
CA SER A 21 -5.70 -2.63 8.11
C SER A 21 -6.78 -1.63 7.74
N PHE A 22 -6.39 -0.52 7.10
CA PHE A 22 -7.34 0.47 6.63
C PHE A 22 -8.30 -0.13 5.59
N MET A 23 -7.73 -0.84 4.61
CA MET A 23 -8.53 -1.48 3.57
C MET A 23 -9.45 -2.55 4.15
N THR A 24 -8.99 -3.31 5.14
CA THR A 24 -9.81 -4.30 5.82
C THR A 24 -11.00 -3.64 6.53
N THR A 25 -10.77 -2.50 7.14
CA THR A 25 -11.86 -1.74 7.78
C THR A 25 -12.91 -1.33 6.74
N LEU A 26 -12.47 -0.83 5.60
CA LEU A 26 -13.38 -0.47 4.51
C LEU A 26 -14.13 -1.70 3.99
N PHE A 27 -13.45 -2.83 3.89
CA PHE A 27 -14.10 -4.08 3.46
C PHE A 27 -15.22 -4.47 4.42
N ARG A 28 -14.96 -4.39 5.72
CA ARG A 28 -15.97 -4.72 6.74
C ARG A 28 -17.15 -3.78 6.72
N GLN A 29 -16.94 -2.56 6.26
CA GLN A 29 -18.01 -1.57 6.09
C GLN A 29 -18.80 -1.76 4.79
N GLY A 30 -18.44 -2.75 3.98
CA GLY A 30 -19.15 -3.06 2.76
C GLY A 30 -18.78 -2.16 1.59
N ALA A 31 -17.59 -1.57 1.60
CA ALA A 31 -17.16 -0.65 0.56
C ALA A 31 -16.76 -1.34 -0.75
N PHE A 32 -16.44 -2.63 -0.69
CA PHE A 32 -15.89 -3.36 -1.82
C PHE A 32 -16.73 -4.56 -2.20
N GLN A 33 -16.55 -5.03 -3.45
CA GLN A 33 -17.07 -6.30 -3.89
C GLN A 33 -16.18 -7.43 -3.37
N GLY A 34 -16.73 -8.64 -3.36
CA GLY A 34 -15.99 -9.81 -2.91
C GLY A 34 -16.45 -10.29 -1.55
N SER A 35 -16.33 -11.57 -1.29
CA SER A 35 -16.75 -12.18 -0.03
C SER A 35 -15.60 -12.32 0.96
N THR A 36 -14.36 -12.14 0.51
CA THR A 36 -13.17 -12.18 1.37
C THR A 36 -12.29 -10.98 1.09
N PRO A 37 -11.44 -10.57 2.06
CA PRO A 37 -10.51 -9.47 1.82
C PRO A 37 -9.61 -9.69 0.60
N SER A 38 -9.12 -10.91 0.40
CA SER A 38 -8.22 -11.18 -0.73
C SER A 38 -8.90 -11.01 -2.09
N GLN A 39 -10.22 -11.12 -2.16
CA GLN A 39 -10.99 -10.85 -3.38
C GLN A 39 -11.26 -9.37 -3.56
N ALA A 40 -11.31 -8.62 -2.46
CA ALA A 40 -11.75 -7.23 -2.46
C ALA A 40 -10.63 -6.25 -2.71
N PHE A 41 -9.42 -6.54 -2.24
CA PHE A 41 -8.31 -5.60 -2.36
C PHE A 41 -6.97 -6.31 -2.21
N PHE A 42 -5.90 -5.60 -2.61
CA PHE A 42 -4.53 -6.00 -2.27
C PHE A 42 -3.70 -4.76 -1.97
N VAL A 43 -2.62 -4.96 -1.22
CA VAL A 43 -1.62 -3.94 -0.96
C VAL A 43 -0.26 -4.56 -1.26
N LYS A 44 0.50 -3.94 -2.14
CA LYS A 44 1.81 -4.43 -2.53
C LYS A 44 2.86 -3.37 -2.27
N VAL A 45 3.82 -3.69 -1.39
CA VAL A 45 4.98 -2.86 -1.10
C VAL A 45 6.15 -3.82 -0.93
N ASP A 46 7.00 -3.91 -1.93
CA ASP A 46 8.14 -4.83 -1.91
C ASP A 46 9.19 -4.38 -2.92
N HIS A 47 10.20 -5.22 -3.13
CA HIS A 47 11.29 -4.89 -4.05
C HIS A 47 10.84 -4.81 -5.51
N GLU A 48 9.65 -5.31 -5.83
CA GLU A 48 9.11 -5.18 -7.18
C GLU A 48 8.45 -3.82 -7.41
N THR A 49 7.90 -3.23 -6.35
CA THR A 49 7.28 -1.90 -6.44
C THR A 49 8.28 -0.80 -6.17
N THR A 50 9.32 -1.08 -5.36
CA THR A 50 10.37 -0.10 -5.02
C THR A 50 11.70 -0.69 -5.47
N THR A 51 12.21 -0.19 -6.58
CA THR A 51 13.46 -0.67 -7.17
C THR A 51 14.67 -0.08 -6.45
N GLN A 52 15.85 -0.60 -6.76
CA GLN A 52 17.08 -0.04 -6.19
C GLN A 52 17.25 1.43 -6.57
N ALA A 53 16.86 1.81 -7.78
CA ALA A 53 16.90 3.21 -8.19
C ALA A 53 15.99 4.08 -7.33
N ASP A 54 14.81 3.55 -7.00
CA ASP A 54 13.88 4.26 -6.11
C ASP A 54 14.49 4.42 -4.71
N ILE A 55 15.10 3.35 -4.19
CA ILE A 55 15.76 3.39 -2.89
C ILE A 55 16.86 4.44 -2.88
N ASN A 56 17.66 4.50 -3.94
CA ASN A 56 18.74 5.47 -4.06
C ASN A 56 18.20 6.91 -4.09
N ASN A 57 17.00 7.10 -4.58
CA ASN A 57 16.34 8.40 -4.62
C ASN A 57 15.46 8.68 -3.40
N GLY A 58 15.44 7.76 -2.43
CA GLY A 58 14.63 7.94 -1.23
C GLY A 58 13.14 7.83 -1.46
N ILE A 59 12.73 7.02 -2.42
CA ILE A 59 11.31 6.88 -2.81
C ILE A 59 10.82 5.49 -2.47
N VAL A 60 9.62 5.41 -1.92
CA VAL A 60 8.91 4.15 -1.73
C VAL A 60 7.62 4.18 -2.54
N ASN A 61 7.32 3.08 -3.21
CA ASN A 61 6.12 2.93 -4.02
C ASN A 61 5.19 1.89 -3.43
N VAL A 62 3.91 2.24 -3.37
CA VAL A 62 2.86 1.36 -2.87
C VAL A 62 1.84 1.16 -3.98
N LEU A 63 1.46 -0.08 -4.23
CA LEU A 63 0.34 -0.39 -5.11
C LEU A 63 -0.83 -0.85 -4.26
N VAL A 64 -1.98 -0.23 -4.45
CA VAL A 64 -3.22 -0.61 -3.78
C VAL A 64 -4.24 -0.90 -4.87
N GLY A 65 -4.77 -2.12 -4.88
CA GLY A 65 -5.83 -2.49 -5.80
C GLY A 65 -7.09 -2.82 -5.02
N PHE A 66 -8.24 -2.45 -5.56
CA PHE A 66 -9.50 -2.74 -4.88
C PHE A 66 -10.65 -2.83 -5.89
N ALA A 67 -11.69 -3.53 -5.49
CA ALA A 67 -12.89 -3.72 -6.30
C ALA A 67 -14.04 -2.93 -5.66
N PRO A 68 -14.27 -1.67 -6.08
CA PRO A 68 -15.35 -0.88 -5.50
C PRO A 68 -16.71 -1.44 -5.94
N LEU A 69 -17.75 -1.10 -5.18
CA LEU A 69 -19.10 -1.53 -5.55
C LEU A 69 -19.53 -0.92 -6.89
N LYS A 70 -19.18 0.32 -7.12
CA LYS A 70 -19.47 1.04 -8.37
C LYS A 70 -18.35 2.01 -8.69
N PRO A 71 -17.86 2.01 -9.95
CA PRO A 71 -18.18 1.05 -10.98
C PRO A 71 -17.67 -0.34 -10.61
N ALA A 72 -18.19 -1.38 -11.21
CA ALA A 72 -17.79 -2.74 -10.90
C ALA A 72 -16.50 -3.11 -11.65
N GLU A 73 -15.49 -2.27 -11.54
CA GLU A 73 -14.20 -2.43 -12.19
C GLU A 73 -13.10 -2.39 -11.16
N PHE A 74 -12.11 -3.25 -11.31
CA PHE A 74 -10.97 -3.28 -10.40
C PHE A 74 -10.10 -2.04 -10.64
N VAL A 75 -9.77 -1.34 -9.55
CA VAL A 75 -8.99 -0.10 -9.61
C VAL A 75 -7.64 -0.35 -8.97
N VAL A 76 -6.57 0.10 -9.62
CA VAL A 76 -5.22 0.02 -9.05
C VAL A 76 -4.66 1.43 -8.95
N VAL A 77 -4.20 1.79 -7.76
CA VAL A 77 -3.62 3.10 -7.48
C VAL A 77 -2.16 2.90 -7.09
N LYS A 78 -1.28 3.65 -7.71
CA LYS A 78 0.13 3.68 -7.33
C LYS A 78 0.39 4.95 -6.54
N ILE A 79 0.94 4.80 -5.35
CA ILE A 79 1.30 5.91 -4.48
C ILE A 79 2.82 5.93 -4.34
N SER A 80 3.43 7.05 -4.72
CA SER A 80 4.87 7.24 -4.55
C SER A 80 5.09 8.36 -3.55
N GLN A 81 5.97 8.14 -2.58
CA GLN A 81 6.27 9.18 -1.61
C GLN A 81 7.71 9.03 -1.13
N ALA A 82 8.19 10.09 -0.49
CA ALA A 82 9.55 10.09 0.07
C ALA A 82 9.60 9.15 1.25
N ALA A 83 10.55 8.22 1.23
CA ALA A 83 10.74 7.26 2.30
C ALA A 83 11.44 7.95 3.49
N GLY A 84 11.03 7.57 4.70
CA GLY A 84 11.69 8.05 5.90
C GLY A 84 11.38 9.49 6.27
N GLN A 85 10.40 10.10 5.64
CA GLN A 85 9.99 11.46 5.98
C GLN A 85 8.91 11.43 7.04
N SER A 86 9.13 12.20 8.09
CA SER A 86 8.08 12.44 9.07
C SER A 86 7.16 13.54 8.55
N VAL A 87 5.91 13.31 8.75
CA VAL A 87 4.94 14.32 8.37
C VAL A 87 4.26 14.85 9.60
#